data_04e5e28dd52c4c4937b26fc18724319b
#
_entry.id   04e5e28dd52c4c4937b26fc18724319b
#
_cell.length_a   1.000
_cell.length_b   1.000
_cell.length_c   1.000
_cell.angle_alpha   90.00
_cell.angle_beta   90.00
_cell.angle_gamma   90.00
#
_symmetry.space_group_name_H-M   'P 1'
#
loop_
_entity.id
_entity.type
_entity.pdbx_description
1 polymer ?
#
loop_
_entity_poly.entity_id
_entity_poly.type
_entity_poly.pdbx_seq_one_letter_code
_entity_poly.pdbx_strand_id
1 'polypeptide(L)'
;MKRRIVSMMLVAAMGTALLAGCGGNTANSSTAETSNDTAKEDTAPVTETADTDAETAGTDAETGTSDEGKVLNIYCWNEEFKSRLTDHYPGYTEVDATTGTIGDVTVKWNITPSDDMAYQNNLDAALLKQSDAADDDKIDIFLVEADYALKYVDTDYTMAVTDLGITDEDLSKQYQYTKDVVTNSDGVLKGLSWQGCPGVLFYNRDAAKAVLGSDDPAEVQNYVKDWDTFNDTAKKMKDAGYTITSSVNDTYRVYSNNVSSKWVVDGKINIDDNIMKWVDDSKELVDAGETGTYELWSDDWKKGFYPEGNVFCYFGPAWLVNFSMAADTEGSIGYNGGWGATEGPQGFFWGGTWICAANGTDNQSLVKDIMLQMTTNDDVMKDIIEKDDDFVNNQDVIAEMADSSSSPMTLARSLASPTRA
;
A
#
# COMPACT_ATOMS: atom_id res chain seq x y z
N MET A 1 25.08 -18.76 1.94
CA MET A 1 25.73 -18.44 0.67
C MET A 1 25.45 -19.52 -0.40
N LYS A 2 24.18 -19.96 -0.62
CA LYS A 2 23.82 -20.96 -1.68
C LYS A 2 22.31 -20.96 -2.05
N ARG A 3 21.61 -19.80 -2.05
CA ARG A 3 20.21 -19.69 -2.49
C ARG A 3 19.91 -18.48 -3.38
N ARG A 4 20.91 -17.86 -4.04
CA ARG A 4 20.74 -16.63 -4.87
C ARG A 4 21.02 -16.82 -6.37
N ILE A 5 20.74 -17.97 -6.97
CA ILE A 5 21.01 -18.23 -8.40
C ILE A 5 19.80 -18.90 -9.10
N VAL A 6 18.59 -18.42 -8.96
CA VAL A 6 17.47 -18.95 -9.76
C VAL A 6 16.58 -17.87 -10.39
N SER A 7 16.80 -16.60 -10.17
CA SER A 7 15.93 -15.54 -10.72
C SER A 7 16.44 -14.83 -11.99
N MET A 8 17.31 -15.43 -12.78
CA MET A 8 17.88 -14.79 -13.98
C MET A 8 17.73 -15.61 -15.25
N MET A 9 16.56 -16.20 -15.52
CA MET A 9 16.28 -16.83 -16.82
C MET A 9 14.78 -16.93 -17.12
N LEU A 10 14.10 -15.80 -17.34
CA LEU A 10 12.82 -15.82 -18.06
C LEU A 10 12.43 -14.44 -18.63
N VAL A 11 13.32 -13.81 -19.37
CA VAL A 11 12.98 -12.68 -20.25
C VAL A 11 13.73 -12.84 -21.57
N ALA A 12 13.28 -13.77 -22.39
CA ALA A 12 13.62 -13.80 -23.81
C ALA A 12 12.74 -14.83 -24.53
N ALA A 13 11.48 -14.51 -24.82
CA ALA A 13 10.73 -15.08 -25.95
C ALA A 13 9.29 -14.55 -25.95
N MET A 14 9.02 -13.40 -26.56
CA MET A 14 7.75 -13.10 -27.23
C MET A 14 7.95 -11.82 -28.05
N GLY A 15 8.56 -11.98 -29.18
CA GLY A 15 8.50 -11.05 -30.27
C GLY A 15 8.04 -11.79 -31.52
N THR A 16 7.09 -11.22 -32.22
CA THR A 16 6.56 -11.54 -33.52
C THR A 16 5.24 -12.33 -33.59
N ALA A 17 4.15 -11.57 -33.73
CA ALA A 17 3.13 -11.81 -34.77
C ALA A 17 2.22 -10.57 -34.89
N LEU A 18 2.59 -9.67 -35.79
CA LEU A 18 1.74 -8.62 -36.33
C LEU A 18 1.24 -9.06 -37.72
N LEU A 19 0.02 -8.61 -38.03
CA LEU A 19 -0.60 -8.40 -39.33
C LEU A 19 -1.64 -9.44 -39.76
N ALA A 20 -2.89 -9.01 -39.76
CA ALA A 20 -3.73 -8.75 -40.90
C ALA A 20 -5.21 -8.87 -40.61
N GLY A 21 -6.00 -7.87 -41.04
CA GLY A 21 -7.41 -8.04 -41.28
C GLY A 21 -8.27 -6.79 -41.14
N CYS A 22 -8.22 -5.94 -42.16
CA CYS A 22 -9.20 -4.87 -42.42
C CYS A 22 -10.63 -5.38 -42.65
N GLY A 23 -11.61 -4.54 -42.27
CA GLY A 23 -12.84 -4.46 -43.06
C GLY A 23 -14.14 -4.24 -42.29
N GLY A 24 -14.63 -3.01 -42.29
CA GLY A 24 -15.93 -2.61 -42.85
C GLY A 24 -17.15 -2.53 -41.98
N ASN A 25 -17.47 -1.36 -41.55
CA ASN A 25 -18.70 -0.54 -41.79
C ASN A 25 -20.10 -1.18 -41.58
N THR A 26 -20.95 -0.63 -40.76
CA THR A 26 -22.02 0.36 -40.97
C THR A 26 -23.02 0.39 -39.82
N ALA A 27 -23.48 1.60 -39.59
CA ALA A 27 -24.50 2.06 -38.66
C ALA A 27 -25.88 1.38 -38.87
N ASN A 28 -26.70 1.35 -37.84
CA ASN A 28 -27.98 2.06 -37.86
C ASN A 28 -28.67 2.15 -36.49
N SER A 29 -29.27 3.32 -36.29
CA SER A 29 -30.11 3.80 -35.21
C SER A 29 -31.53 3.20 -35.20
N SER A 30 -32.21 3.20 -34.04
CA SER A 30 -33.58 3.71 -33.80
C SER A 30 -34.02 3.35 -32.37
N THR A 31 -34.17 4.33 -31.52
CA THR A 31 -35.32 5.07 -31.00
C THR A 31 -36.54 4.29 -30.53
N ALA A 32 -36.89 4.65 -29.27
CA ALA A 32 -38.22 4.81 -28.66
C ALA A 32 -38.97 3.54 -28.28
N GLU A 33 -39.78 3.47 -27.24
CA GLU A 33 -40.49 4.43 -26.38
C GLU A 33 -41.00 3.71 -25.12
N THR A 34 -41.17 4.51 -24.07
CA THR A 34 -42.01 4.48 -22.89
C THR A 34 -43.24 3.55 -22.87
N SER A 35 -43.54 2.97 -21.70
CA SER A 35 -44.83 3.19 -21.03
C SER A 35 -44.83 2.78 -19.55
N ASN A 36 -45.27 3.71 -18.71
CA ASN A 36 -45.76 3.57 -17.34
C ASN A 36 -46.89 2.54 -17.24
N ASP A 37 -47.00 1.86 -16.14
CA ASP A 37 -48.26 1.92 -15.38
C ASP A 37 -48.12 1.52 -13.90
N THR A 38 -48.94 2.16 -13.12
CA THR A 38 -49.07 2.39 -11.69
C THR A 38 -49.97 1.39 -10.97
N ALA A 39 -49.78 1.32 -9.64
CA ALA A 39 -50.74 1.10 -8.54
C ALA A 39 -51.01 -0.35 -8.11
N LYS A 40 -51.19 -0.72 -6.85
CA LYS A 40 -51.61 -0.02 -5.62
C LYS A 40 -51.41 -0.98 -4.42
N GLU A 41 -51.17 -0.40 -3.28
CA GLU A 41 -51.41 -0.78 -1.89
C GLU A 41 -52.42 -1.91 -1.64
N ASP A 42 -52.15 -2.73 -0.61
CA ASP A 42 -53.09 -2.87 0.49
C ASP A 42 -52.46 -3.37 1.81
N THR A 43 -53.01 -2.83 2.89
CA THR A 43 -52.60 -2.76 4.28
C THR A 43 -53.03 -3.97 5.13
N ALA A 44 -52.15 -4.29 6.12
CA ALA A 44 -52.26 -4.84 7.49
C ALA A 44 -53.64 -5.43 8.01
N PRO A 45 -53.76 -6.08 9.19
CA PRO A 45 -53.09 -5.81 10.47
C PRO A 45 -52.70 -7.00 11.41
N VAL A 46 -51.82 -6.65 12.35
CA VAL A 46 -51.49 -7.08 13.71
C VAL A 46 -52.49 -7.99 14.47
N THR A 47 -51.96 -8.97 15.22
CA THR A 47 -52.37 -9.22 16.62
C THR A 47 -51.24 -9.82 17.46
N GLU A 48 -50.96 -9.17 18.59
CA GLU A 48 -50.23 -9.63 19.73
C GLU A 48 -50.82 -10.84 20.42
N THR A 49 -49.99 -11.65 21.07
CA THR A 49 -50.18 -12.03 22.48
C THR A 49 -48.89 -12.53 23.08
N ALA A 50 -48.52 -11.92 24.19
CA ALA A 50 -47.51 -12.32 25.14
C ALA A 50 -47.95 -13.57 25.91
N ASP A 51 -47.00 -14.42 26.33
CA ASP A 51 -46.89 -14.76 27.73
C ASP A 51 -45.50 -15.35 28.09
N THR A 52 -45.06 -14.98 29.27
CA THR A 52 -43.87 -15.29 30.03
C THR A 52 -43.76 -16.76 30.39
N ASP A 53 -42.52 -17.30 30.44
CA ASP A 53 -42.00 -17.90 31.69
C ASP A 53 -40.46 -18.07 31.60
N ALA A 54 -39.81 -17.69 32.66
CA ALA A 54 -38.39 -17.83 32.92
C ALA A 54 -38.07 -19.23 33.49
N GLU A 55 -37.01 -19.84 33.03
CA GLU A 55 -36.22 -20.73 33.88
C GLU A 55 -34.74 -20.74 33.48
N THR A 56 -33.95 -20.78 34.51
CA THR A 56 -32.52 -20.55 34.70
C THR A 56 -31.63 -21.71 34.25
N ALA A 57 -30.42 -21.29 33.81
CA ALA A 57 -29.12 -21.91 34.02
C ALA A 57 -28.71 -23.14 33.22
N GLY A 58 -27.67 -22.94 32.46
CA GLY A 58 -26.82 -23.99 31.95
C GLY A 58 -25.72 -23.34 31.06
N THR A 59 -24.61 -22.97 31.71
CA THR A 59 -23.38 -22.65 31.03
C THR A 59 -22.85 -23.91 30.36
N ASP A 60 -23.07 -24.03 29.07
CA ASP A 60 -22.20 -24.81 28.20
C ASP A 60 -21.78 -23.87 27.07
N ALA A 61 -20.50 -23.50 27.09
CA ALA A 61 -19.86 -22.93 25.92
C ALA A 61 -19.87 -24.02 24.84
N GLU A 62 -20.92 -24.03 24.04
CA GLU A 62 -20.81 -24.66 22.71
C GLU A 62 -19.77 -23.86 21.94
N THR A 63 -18.58 -24.43 21.84
CA THR A 63 -17.70 -24.19 20.72
C THR A 63 -18.49 -24.58 19.49
N GLY A 64 -19.19 -23.61 18.91
CA GLY A 64 -19.75 -23.75 17.57
C GLY A 64 -18.59 -24.11 16.66
N THR A 65 -18.61 -25.33 16.15
CA THR A 65 -17.83 -25.66 14.97
C THR A 65 -18.43 -24.80 13.87
N SER A 66 -17.81 -23.64 13.62
CA SER A 66 -18.02 -22.94 12.37
C SER A 66 -17.70 -23.95 11.27
N ASP A 67 -18.55 -24.08 10.27
CA ASP A 67 -18.20 -24.74 9.02
C ASP A 67 -17.15 -23.86 8.32
N GLU A 68 -15.89 -23.93 8.80
CA GLU A 68 -14.79 -23.23 8.15
C GLU A 68 -14.46 -23.92 6.86
N GLY A 69 -14.26 -23.10 5.81
CA GLY A 69 -13.89 -23.56 4.49
C GLY A 69 -12.57 -24.35 4.51
N LYS A 70 -12.33 -25.09 3.45
CA LYS A 70 -11.09 -25.87 3.28
C LYS A 70 -10.11 -25.21 2.32
N VAL A 71 -10.53 -24.13 1.69
CA VAL A 71 -9.72 -23.34 0.76
C VAL A 71 -9.79 -21.89 1.17
N LEU A 72 -8.63 -21.28 1.39
CA LEU A 72 -8.47 -19.86 1.63
C LEU A 72 -7.99 -19.19 0.34
N ASN A 73 -8.84 -18.40 -0.31
CA ASN A 73 -8.50 -17.69 -1.53
C ASN A 73 -8.01 -16.27 -1.21
N ILE A 74 -6.76 -15.97 -1.56
CA ILE A 74 -6.13 -14.66 -1.36
C ILE A 74 -5.89 -13.99 -2.71
N TYR A 75 -6.38 -12.74 -2.87
CA TYR A 75 -6.22 -11.92 -4.07
C TYR A 75 -5.21 -10.81 -3.81
N CYS A 76 -4.19 -10.70 -4.65
CA CYS A 76 -3.16 -9.67 -4.56
C CYS A 76 -2.58 -9.32 -5.94
N TRP A 77 -1.80 -8.23 -6.00
CA TRP A 77 -1.22 -7.77 -7.27
C TRP A 77 0.25 -8.16 -7.47
N ASN A 78 0.92 -8.63 -6.43
CA ASN A 78 2.31 -9.08 -6.46
C ASN A 78 2.55 -10.18 -5.43
N GLU A 79 3.79 -10.64 -5.30
CA GLU A 79 4.15 -11.72 -4.39
C GLU A 79 4.54 -11.23 -2.98
N GLU A 80 4.46 -9.94 -2.68
CA GLU A 80 4.92 -9.39 -1.41
C GLU A 80 4.23 -10.04 -0.22
N PHE A 81 2.89 -10.03 -0.17
CA PHE A 81 2.15 -10.63 0.94
C PHE A 81 2.34 -12.14 1.03
N LYS A 82 2.50 -12.82 -0.12
CA LYS A 82 2.83 -14.25 -0.15
C LYS A 82 4.18 -14.50 0.52
N SER A 83 5.20 -13.70 0.21
CA SER A 83 6.51 -13.78 0.86
C SER A 83 6.39 -13.54 2.37
N ARG A 84 5.63 -12.51 2.77
CA ARG A 84 5.41 -12.19 4.19
C ARG A 84 4.74 -13.35 4.93
N LEU A 85 3.71 -13.98 4.35
CA LEU A 85 3.09 -15.16 4.95
C LEU A 85 4.05 -16.35 5.01
N THR A 86 4.82 -16.58 3.95
CA THR A 86 5.77 -17.70 3.85
C THR A 86 6.86 -17.60 4.91
N ASP A 87 7.38 -16.41 5.13
CA ASP A 87 8.56 -16.20 5.95
C ASP A 87 8.21 -15.92 7.42
N HIS A 88 7.00 -15.43 7.71
CA HIS A 88 6.67 -14.90 9.04
C HIS A 88 5.38 -15.47 9.68
N TYR A 89 4.46 -16.06 8.91
CA TYR A 89 3.23 -16.59 9.50
C TYR A 89 3.44 -18.01 10.02
N PRO A 90 3.23 -18.25 11.32
CA PRO A 90 3.41 -19.57 11.91
C PRO A 90 2.44 -20.59 11.30
N GLY A 91 2.99 -21.66 10.75
CA GLY A 91 2.17 -22.78 10.22
C GLY A 91 1.81 -22.69 8.75
N TYR A 92 2.20 -21.63 8.04
CA TYR A 92 2.12 -21.63 6.57
C TYR A 92 3.22 -22.50 5.97
N THR A 93 2.87 -23.27 4.97
CA THR A 93 3.80 -24.09 4.17
C THR A 93 3.52 -23.88 2.70
N GLU A 94 4.49 -23.39 1.94
CA GLU A 94 4.40 -23.27 0.49
C GLU A 94 4.41 -24.67 -0.16
N VAL A 95 3.47 -24.93 -1.05
CA VAL A 95 3.37 -26.17 -1.84
C VAL A 95 3.92 -25.94 -3.25
N ASP A 96 3.50 -24.87 -3.90
CA ASP A 96 4.00 -24.42 -5.20
C ASP A 96 3.82 -22.90 -5.35
N ALA A 97 4.09 -22.36 -6.55
CA ALA A 97 4.04 -20.92 -6.81
C ALA A 97 2.66 -20.28 -6.52
N THR A 98 1.58 -21.05 -6.56
CA THR A 98 0.19 -20.56 -6.43
C THR A 98 -0.57 -21.16 -5.27
N THR A 99 0.01 -22.12 -4.57
CA THR A 99 -0.66 -22.83 -3.46
C THR A 99 0.23 -22.99 -2.24
N GLY A 100 -0.41 -23.03 -1.09
CA GLY A 100 0.19 -23.35 0.20
C GLY A 100 -0.81 -24.03 1.11
N THR A 101 -0.44 -24.29 2.36
CA THR A 101 -1.32 -24.85 3.38
C THR A 101 -1.14 -24.14 4.72
N ILE A 102 -2.24 -24.02 5.47
CA ILE A 102 -2.24 -23.64 6.90
C ILE A 102 -3.10 -24.70 7.60
N GLY A 103 -2.45 -25.57 8.37
CA GLY A 103 -3.14 -26.75 8.93
C GLY A 103 -3.74 -27.61 7.81
N ASP A 104 -5.05 -27.85 7.91
CA ASP A 104 -5.81 -28.63 6.90
C ASP A 104 -6.42 -27.76 5.79
N VAL A 105 -6.21 -26.43 5.82
CA VAL A 105 -6.74 -25.48 4.83
C VAL A 105 -5.73 -25.28 3.71
N THR A 106 -6.19 -25.40 2.46
CA THR A 106 -5.40 -25.08 1.27
C THR A 106 -5.46 -23.57 1.00
N VAL A 107 -4.32 -22.91 0.95
CA VAL A 107 -4.21 -21.50 0.56
C VAL A 107 -4.02 -21.40 -0.96
N LYS A 108 -4.85 -20.63 -1.64
CA LYS A 108 -4.73 -20.33 -3.07
C LYS A 108 -4.39 -18.86 -3.29
N TRP A 109 -3.33 -18.61 -4.03
CA TRP A 109 -2.88 -17.29 -4.40
C TRP A 109 -3.39 -16.89 -5.78
N ASN A 110 -4.20 -15.83 -5.81
CA ASN A 110 -4.73 -15.24 -7.04
C ASN A 110 -3.96 -13.93 -7.31
N ILE A 111 -2.77 -14.06 -7.91
CA ILE A 111 -1.87 -12.95 -8.16
C ILE A 111 -2.10 -12.40 -9.57
N THR A 112 -2.50 -11.13 -9.67
CA THR A 112 -2.71 -10.43 -10.94
C THR A 112 -1.97 -9.11 -10.90
N PRO A 113 -0.96 -8.86 -11.75
CA PRO A 113 -0.26 -7.57 -11.78
C PRO A 113 -1.19 -6.37 -11.94
N SER A 114 -0.79 -5.21 -11.37
CA SER A 114 -1.61 -3.99 -11.38
C SER A 114 -1.55 -3.21 -12.70
N ASP A 115 -0.77 -3.66 -13.67
CA ASP A 115 -0.64 -2.99 -14.97
C ASP A 115 -2.02 -2.74 -15.59
N ASP A 116 -2.24 -1.53 -16.07
CA ASP A 116 -3.51 -1.11 -16.69
C ASP A 116 -4.76 -1.42 -15.83
N MET A 117 -4.63 -1.39 -14.51
CA MET A 117 -5.69 -1.75 -13.54
C MET A 117 -6.16 -3.22 -13.65
N ALA A 118 -5.33 -4.12 -14.15
CA ALA A 118 -5.73 -5.52 -14.34
C ALA A 118 -6.10 -6.21 -13.02
N TYR A 119 -5.36 -5.95 -11.94
CA TYR A 119 -5.70 -6.45 -10.61
C TYR A 119 -7.09 -6.00 -10.15
N GLN A 120 -7.36 -4.68 -10.19
CA GLN A 120 -8.63 -4.11 -9.75
C GLN A 120 -9.80 -4.65 -10.59
N ASN A 121 -9.62 -4.75 -11.91
CA ASN A 121 -10.66 -5.30 -12.80
C ASN A 121 -10.94 -6.79 -12.51
N ASN A 122 -9.90 -7.58 -12.22
CA ASN A 122 -10.04 -8.99 -11.86
C ASN A 122 -10.75 -9.14 -10.50
N LEU A 123 -10.33 -8.36 -9.50
CA LEU A 123 -10.93 -8.37 -8.17
C LEU A 123 -12.41 -7.94 -8.22
N ASP A 124 -12.74 -6.88 -8.95
CA ASP A 124 -14.12 -6.42 -9.16
C ASP A 124 -14.99 -7.55 -9.72
N ALA A 125 -14.52 -8.22 -10.77
CA ALA A 125 -15.25 -9.30 -11.41
C ALA A 125 -15.44 -10.51 -10.50
N ALA A 126 -14.51 -10.76 -9.58
CA ALA A 126 -14.60 -11.85 -8.61
C ALA A 126 -15.54 -11.49 -7.44
N LEU A 127 -15.41 -10.28 -6.87
CA LEU A 127 -16.27 -9.79 -5.79
C LEU A 127 -17.76 -9.73 -6.18
N LEU A 128 -18.06 -9.39 -7.44
CA LEU A 128 -19.43 -9.43 -7.97
C LEU A 128 -20.08 -10.82 -7.95
N LYS A 129 -19.29 -11.88 -7.86
CA LYS A 129 -19.78 -13.26 -7.81
C LYS A 129 -19.76 -13.87 -6.40
N GLN A 130 -19.25 -13.11 -5.42
CA GLN A 130 -18.99 -13.59 -4.06
C GLN A 130 -20.21 -14.26 -3.41
N SER A 131 -21.41 -13.65 -3.56
CA SER A 131 -22.63 -14.19 -2.96
C SER A 131 -23.11 -15.51 -3.57
N ASP A 132 -22.75 -15.78 -4.82
CA ASP A 132 -23.19 -16.96 -5.59
C ASP A 132 -22.09 -18.02 -5.68
N ALA A 133 -20.87 -17.72 -5.17
CA ALA A 133 -19.76 -18.65 -5.18
C ALA A 133 -19.99 -19.82 -4.22
N ALA A 134 -19.52 -21.02 -4.62
CA ALA A 134 -19.41 -22.13 -3.69
C ALA A 134 -18.37 -21.81 -2.59
N ASP A 135 -18.48 -22.44 -1.44
CA ASP A 135 -17.64 -22.12 -0.28
C ASP A 135 -16.16 -22.12 -0.62
N ASP A 136 -15.61 -23.17 -1.21
CA ASP A 136 -14.19 -23.25 -1.60
C ASP A 136 -13.78 -22.29 -2.76
N ASP A 137 -14.71 -21.57 -3.37
CA ASP A 137 -14.47 -20.59 -4.45
C ASP A 137 -14.69 -19.14 -4.01
N LYS A 138 -15.10 -18.92 -2.76
CA LYS A 138 -15.23 -17.56 -2.18
C LYS A 138 -13.89 -16.88 -2.04
N ILE A 139 -13.88 -15.57 -2.18
CA ILE A 139 -12.74 -14.76 -1.78
C ILE A 139 -12.76 -14.65 -0.26
N ASP A 140 -11.63 -14.86 0.38
CA ASP A 140 -11.49 -14.73 1.83
C ASP A 140 -10.72 -13.47 2.18
N ILE A 141 -9.57 -13.29 1.55
CA ILE A 141 -8.71 -12.12 1.72
C ILE A 141 -8.46 -11.48 0.35
N PHE A 142 -8.54 -10.17 0.29
CA PHE A 142 -8.00 -9.41 -0.82
C PHE A 142 -7.20 -8.22 -0.31
N LEU A 143 -6.18 -7.84 -1.08
CA LEU A 143 -5.31 -6.74 -0.72
C LEU A 143 -5.71 -5.46 -1.44
N VAL A 144 -5.54 -4.33 -0.75
CA VAL A 144 -5.72 -3.00 -1.32
C VAL A 144 -4.51 -2.13 -1.04
N GLU A 145 -4.21 -1.23 -1.95
CA GLU A 145 -3.17 -0.23 -1.83
C GLU A 145 -3.81 1.15 -1.56
N ALA A 146 -3.08 2.05 -0.92
CA ALA A 146 -3.60 3.35 -0.46
C ALA A 146 -4.35 4.15 -1.54
N ASP A 147 -3.86 4.13 -2.79
CA ASP A 147 -4.41 4.95 -3.87
C ASP A 147 -5.84 4.56 -4.29
N TYR A 148 -6.24 3.31 -4.01
CA TYR A 148 -7.57 2.82 -4.39
C TYR A 148 -8.34 2.11 -3.26
N ALA A 149 -7.84 2.17 -2.02
CA ALA A 149 -8.46 1.51 -0.86
C ALA A 149 -9.94 1.88 -0.70
N LEU A 150 -10.29 3.17 -0.82
CA LEU A 150 -11.66 3.67 -0.67
C LEU A 150 -12.65 3.04 -1.66
N LYS A 151 -12.19 2.65 -2.86
CA LYS A 151 -13.02 1.95 -3.83
C LYS A 151 -13.64 0.68 -3.27
N TYR A 152 -12.94 -0.01 -2.37
CA TYR A 152 -13.36 -1.28 -1.81
C TYR A 152 -13.94 -1.16 -0.41
N VAL A 153 -13.34 -0.33 0.45
CA VAL A 153 -13.80 -0.21 1.84
C VAL A 153 -15.12 0.54 1.99
N ASP A 154 -15.49 1.36 1.01
CA ASP A 154 -16.82 2.00 0.93
C ASP A 154 -17.91 1.09 0.33
N THR A 155 -17.64 -0.22 0.23
CA THR A 155 -18.59 -1.20 -0.32
C THR A 155 -18.97 -2.27 0.70
N ASP A 156 -20.05 -2.98 0.40
CA ASP A 156 -20.47 -4.15 1.18
C ASP A 156 -19.63 -5.40 0.90
N TYR A 157 -18.67 -5.34 -0.02
CA TYR A 157 -17.78 -6.46 -0.30
C TYR A 157 -16.70 -6.65 0.76
N THR A 158 -16.40 -5.62 1.55
CA THR A 158 -15.38 -5.64 2.59
C THR A 158 -16.02 -5.71 3.97
N MET A 159 -15.64 -6.68 4.78
CA MET A 159 -16.08 -6.82 6.16
C MET A 159 -15.51 -5.70 7.05
N ALA A 160 -16.26 -5.29 8.07
CA ALA A 160 -15.69 -4.54 9.17
C ALA A 160 -14.74 -5.44 9.99
N VAL A 161 -13.61 -4.91 10.43
CA VAL A 161 -12.68 -5.69 11.26
C VAL A 161 -13.33 -6.12 12.60
N THR A 162 -14.29 -5.34 13.08
CA THR A 162 -15.10 -5.66 14.28
C THR A 162 -16.02 -6.86 14.08
N ASP A 163 -16.46 -7.14 12.85
CA ASP A 163 -17.29 -8.31 12.55
C ASP A 163 -16.49 -9.62 12.66
N LEU A 164 -15.15 -9.53 12.49
CA LEU A 164 -14.21 -10.61 12.80
C LEU A 164 -13.89 -10.69 14.30
N GLY A 165 -14.42 -9.77 15.12
CA GLY A 165 -14.13 -9.68 16.56
C GLY A 165 -12.70 -9.16 16.82
N ILE A 166 -12.14 -8.32 15.94
CA ILE A 166 -10.91 -7.56 16.16
C ILE A 166 -11.30 -6.26 16.86
N THR A 167 -10.61 -5.91 17.93
CA THR A 167 -10.96 -4.79 18.81
C THR A 167 -9.98 -3.62 18.69
N ASP A 168 -10.39 -2.45 19.15
CA ASP A 168 -9.50 -1.29 19.23
C ASP A 168 -8.29 -1.54 20.13
N GLU A 169 -8.42 -2.40 21.17
CA GLU A 169 -7.32 -2.79 22.04
C GLU A 169 -6.26 -3.58 21.27
N ASP A 170 -6.67 -4.52 20.40
CA ASP A 170 -5.76 -5.28 19.55
C ASP A 170 -4.96 -4.35 18.63
N LEU A 171 -5.54 -3.21 18.22
CA LEU A 171 -4.98 -2.26 17.25
C LEU A 171 -4.33 -1.02 17.90
N SER A 172 -4.16 -1.03 19.24
CA SER A 172 -3.71 0.14 20.00
C SER A 172 -2.29 0.61 19.66
N LYS A 173 -1.44 -0.29 19.16
CA LYS A 173 -0.06 -0.01 18.77
C LYS A 173 0.11 0.47 17.31
N GLN A 174 -0.95 0.38 16.50
CA GLN A 174 -0.89 0.79 15.10
C GLN A 174 -0.93 2.31 14.96
N TYR A 175 -0.29 2.82 13.90
CA TYR A 175 -0.37 4.24 13.56
C TYR A 175 -1.78 4.60 13.09
N GLN A 176 -2.28 5.76 13.54
CA GLN A 176 -3.65 6.19 13.21
C GLN A 176 -3.85 6.39 11.71
N TYR A 177 -2.87 7.02 11.02
CA TYR A 177 -3.00 7.28 9.57
C TYR A 177 -3.17 6.00 8.73
N THR A 178 -2.60 4.86 9.16
CA THR A 178 -2.79 3.59 8.45
C THR A 178 -4.21 3.06 8.57
N LYS A 179 -4.86 3.31 9.72
CA LYS A 179 -6.28 2.99 9.94
C LYS A 179 -7.18 3.92 9.12
N ASP A 180 -6.82 5.22 9.03
CA ASP A 180 -7.62 6.22 8.31
C ASP A 180 -7.75 5.88 6.82
N VAL A 181 -6.72 5.30 6.18
CA VAL A 181 -6.74 4.89 4.75
C VAL A 181 -7.83 3.87 4.45
N VAL A 182 -8.12 2.96 5.38
CA VAL A 182 -9.10 1.87 5.21
C VAL A 182 -10.32 2.01 6.13
N THR A 183 -10.55 3.21 6.63
CA THR A 183 -11.79 3.59 7.29
C THR A 183 -12.74 4.16 6.25
N ASN A 184 -13.92 3.55 6.13
CA ASN A 184 -14.91 3.96 5.14
C ASN A 184 -15.58 5.31 5.48
N SER A 185 -16.45 5.78 4.61
CA SER A 185 -17.17 7.06 4.77
C SER A 185 -18.06 7.13 6.02
N ASP A 186 -18.45 5.97 6.57
CA ASP A 186 -19.26 5.85 7.78
C ASP A 186 -18.41 5.75 9.06
N GLY A 187 -17.09 5.81 8.93
CA GLY A 187 -16.15 5.71 10.05
C GLY A 187 -15.88 4.27 10.51
N VAL A 188 -16.13 3.27 9.67
CA VAL A 188 -15.93 1.85 9.97
C VAL A 188 -14.58 1.39 9.41
N LEU A 189 -13.74 0.82 10.26
CA LEU A 189 -12.45 0.24 9.86
C LEU A 189 -12.67 -1.10 9.15
N LYS A 190 -12.10 -1.28 7.95
CA LYS A 190 -12.34 -2.42 7.07
C LYS A 190 -11.08 -3.12 6.54
N GLY A 191 -9.92 -2.81 7.09
CA GLY A 191 -8.67 -3.46 6.72
C GLY A 191 -7.56 -3.17 7.73
N LEU A 192 -6.49 -3.95 7.67
CA LEU A 192 -5.31 -3.78 8.51
C LEU A 192 -4.04 -3.88 7.68
N SER A 193 -2.99 -3.17 8.07
CA SER A 193 -1.70 -3.20 7.39
C SER A 193 -0.58 -3.62 8.33
N TRP A 194 0.37 -4.40 7.82
CA TRP A 194 1.64 -4.64 8.51
C TRP A 194 2.64 -3.50 8.30
N GLN A 195 2.45 -2.68 7.24
CA GLN A 195 3.36 -1.61 6.82
C GLN A 195 2.92 -0.25 7.34
N GLY A 196 3.88 0.56 7.81
CA GLY A 196 3.63 1.96 8.12
C GLY A 196 3.92 2.89 6.94
N CYS A 197 4.86 2.54 6.07
CA CYS A 197 5.26 3.29 4.88
C CYS A 197 5.49 4.81 5.06
N PRO A 198 6.10 5.29 6.19
CA PRO A 198 6.44 6.70 6.30
C PRO A 198 7.47 7.07 5.23
N GLY A 199 7.28 8.23 4.63
CA GLY A 199 8.19 8.75 3.62
C GLY A 199 9.32 9.58 4.22
N VAL A 200 10.47 9.52 3.56
CA VAL A 200 11.66 10.34 3.85
C VAL A 200 12.24 10.90 2.55
N LEU A 201 13.18 11.82 2.69
CA LEU A 201 14.03 12.28 1.60
C LEU A 201 15.32 11.44 1.59
N PHE A 202 15.50 10.62 0.56
CA PHE A 202 16.76 9.96 0.26
C PHE A 202 17.66 10.87 -0.55
N TYR A 203 18.90 11.08 -0.12
CA TYR A 203 19.85 11.94 -0.82
C TYR A 203 21.12 11.19 -1.18
N ASN A 204 21.69 11.54 -2.32
CA ASN A 204 22.99 11.07 -2.78
C ASN A 204 24.09 11.68 -1.89
N ARG A 205 24.79 10.83 -1.10
CA ARG A 205 25.83 11.26 -0.14
C ARG A 205 26.99 11.97 -0.81
N ASP A 206 27.41 11.50 -1.99
CA ASP A 206 28.52 12.12 -2.71
C ASP A 206 28.14 13.52 -3.22
N ALA A 207 26.92 13.68 -3.74
CA ALA A 207 26.40 14.99 -4.14
C ALA A 207 26.25 15.93 -2.94
N ALA A 208 25.70 15.46 -1.81
CA ALA A 208 25.60 16.22 -0.57
C ALA A 208 26.96 16.71 -0.10
N LYS A 209 27.94 15.83 -0.03
CA LYS A 209 29.31 16.15 0.38
C LYS A 209 29.98 17.17 -0.55
N ALA A 210 29.81 16.96 -1.86
CA ALA A 210 30.40 17.83 -2.86
C ALA A 210 29.80 19.24 -2.88
N VAL A 211 28.48 19.37 -2.70
CA VAL A 211 27.74 20.63 -2.88
C VAL A 211 27.42 21.32 -1.55
N LEU A 212 27.03 20.55 -0.54
CA LEU A 212 26.62 21.07 0.77
C LEU A 212 27.74 21.03 1.81
N GLY A 213 28.82 20.28 1.52
CA GLY A 213 29.99 20.15 2.40
C GLY A 213 29.89 19.04 3.43
N SER A 214 28.76 18.34 3.52
CA SER A 214 28.52 17.24 4.44
C SER A 214 27.56 16.22 3.85
N ASP A 215 27.70 14.96 4.26
CA ASP A 215 26.76 13.87 4.01
C ASP A 215 26.10 13.36 5.32
N ASP A 216 26.25 14.11 6.40
CA ASP A 216 25.57 13.84 7.67
C ASP A 216 24.07 14.18 7.57
N PRO A 217 23.15 13.26 7.93
CA PRO A 217 21.72 13.50 7.79
C PRO A 217 21.19 14.74 8.52
N ALA A 218 21.70 15.03 9.72
CA ALA A 218 21.25 16.18 10.49
C ALA A 218 21.72 17.50 9.87
N GLU A 219 22.90 17.51 9.22
CA GLU A 219 23.41 18.67 8.49
C GLU A 219 22.66 18.84 7.16
N VAL A 220 22.41 17.75 6.41
CA VAL A 220 21.65 17.79 5.16
C VAL A 220 20.22 18.26 5.41
N GLN A 221 19.57 17.87 6.52
CA GLN A 221 18.23 18.33 6.89
C GLN A 221 18.13 19.87 6.92
N ASN A 222 19.15 20.58 7.33
CA ASN A 222 19.13 22.06 7.34
C ASN A 222 18.96 22.68 5.94
N TYR A 223 19.30 21.95 4.89
CA TYR A 223 19.18 22.39 3.49
C TYR A 223 17.87 21.99 2.83
N VAL A 224 17.08 21.11 3.46
CA VAL A 224 15.83 20.56 2.90
C VAL A 224 14.67 20.56 3.89
N LYS A 225 14.78 21.27 5.01
CA LYS A 225 13.82 21.26 6.14
C LYS A 225 12.46 21.91 5.83
N ASP A 226 12.35 22.68 4.79
CA ASP A 226 11.16 23.33 4.30
C ASP A 226 11.29 23.57 2.78
N TRP A 227 10.20 23.92 2.12
CA TRP A 227 10.19 24.10 0.66
C TRP A 227 11.06 25.25 0.19
N ASP A 228 11.23 26.33 0.99
CA ASP A 228 12.08 27.44 0.63
C ASP A 228 13.56 27.02 0.62
N THR A 229 14.02 26.34 1.67
CA THR A 229 15.39 25.82 1.73
C THR A 229 15.63 24.68 0.72
N PHE A 230 14.61 23.87 0.41
CA PHE A 230 14.68 22.86 -0.63
C PHE A 230 14.88 23.49 -2.03
N ASN A 231 14.11 24.54 -2.36
CA ASN A 231 14.23 25.25 -3.64
C ASN A 231 15.57 26.00 -3.74
N ASP A 232 16.08 26.57 -2.64
CA ASP A 232 17.42 27.17 -2.63
C ASP A 232 18.53 26.11 -2.79
N THR A 233 18.30 24.90 -2.31
CA THR A 233 19.23 23.78 -2.52
C THR A 233 19.17 23.28 -3.95
N ALA A 234 18.00 23.29 -4.60
CA ALA A 234 17.88 22.97 -6.01
C ALA A 234 18.78 23.84 -6.92
N LYS A 235 18.85 25.14 -6.65
CA LYS A 235 19.76 26.08 -7.33
C LYS A 235 21.23 25.68 -7.18
N LYS A 236 21.65 25.34 -5.94
CA LYS A 236 23.03 24.92 -5.65
C LYS A 236 23.36 23.60 -6.35
N MET A 237 22.43 22.65 -6.36
CA MET A 237 22.60 21.37 -7.05
C MET A 237 22.75 21.57 -8.55
N LYS A 238 21.90 22.39 -9.16
CA LYS A 238 22.00 22.73 -10.57
C LYS A 238 23.35 23.37 -10.93
N ASP A 239 23.83 24.33 -10.16
CA ASP A 239 25.12 24.99 -10.38
C ASP A 239 26.28 23.99 -10.34
N ALA A 240 26.12 22.88 -9.62
CA ALA A 240 27.08 21.78 -9.54
C ALA A 240 26.83 20.65 -10.57
N GLY A 241 25.81 20.77 -11.42
CA GLY A 241 25.49 19.81 -12.47
C GLY A 241 24.54 18.68 -12.06
N TYR A 242 23.83 18.82 -10.94
CA TYR A 242 22.79 17.88 -10.50
C TYR A 242 21.39 18.45 -10.69
N THR A 243 20.40 17.60 -10.89
CA THR A 243 18.99 17.95 -10.67
C THR A 243 18.61 17.65 -9.22
N ILE A 244 17.69 18.44 -8.66
CA ILE A 244 17.26 18.22 -7.27
C ILE A 244 16.51 16.88 -7.15
N THR A 245 15.59 16.58 -8.09
CA THR A 245 14.87 15.30 -8.22
C THR A 245 14.90 14.84 -9.67
N SER A 246 14.60 13.57 -9.92
CA SER A 246 14.49 12.98 -11.27
C SER A 246 13.19 13.39 -11.95
N SER A 247 12.16 13.67 -11.17
CA SER A 247 10.83 14.07 -11.65
C SER A 247 10.22 15.09 -10.70
N VAL A 248 9.42 16.01 -11.22
CA VAL A 248 8.55 16.86 -10.40
C VAL A 248 7.55 16.04 -9.59
N ASN A 249 7.19 14.86 -10.09
CA ASN A 249 6.26 13.95 -9.42
C ASN A 249 6.87 13.30 -8.17
N ASP A 250 8.19 13.31 -8.00
CA ASP A 250 8.85 12.81 -6.78
C ASP A 250 8.38 13.54 -5.53
N THR A 251 8.02 14.82 -5.64
CA THR A 251 7.55 15.63 -4.51
C THR A 251 6.03 15.58 -4.29
N TYR A 252 5.26 15.06 -5.26
CA TYR A 252 3.80 15.12 -5.22
C TYR A 252 3.19 14.53 -3.95
N ARG A 253 3.69 13.37 -3.49
CA ARG A 253 3.15 12.71 -2.28
C ARG A 253 3.32 13.54 -1.03
N VAL A 254 4.40 14.30 -0.93
CA VAL A 254 4.64 15.20 0.21
C VAL A 254 3.56 16.28 0.27
N TYR A 255 3.23 16.89 -0.87
CA TYR A 255 2.17 17.92 -0.92
C TYR A 255 0.77 17.32 -0.76
N SER A 256 0.49 16.21 -1.44
CA SER A 256 -0.86 15.61 -1.45
C SER A 256 -1.27 14.97 -0.12
N ASN A 257 -0.32 14.53 0.69
CA ASN A 257 -0.59 14.04 2.05
C ASN A 257 -0.91 15.18 3.04
N ASN A 258 -0.56 16.41 2.70
CA ASN A 258 -0.71 17.57 3.58
C ASN A 258 -1.82 18.53 3.10
N VAL A 259 -2.83 18.02 2.43
CA VAL A 259 -4.01 18.78 2.03
C VAL A 259 -4.96 18.99 3.20
N SER A 260 -5.66 20.13 3.19
CA SER A 260 -6.62 20.51 4.21
C SER A 260 -8.07 20.17 3.83
N SER A 261 -8.32 19.80 2.58
CA SER A 261 -9.65 19.57 2.05
C SER A 261 -9.70 18.45 1.01
N LYS A 262 -10.89 17.85 0.88
CA LYS A 262 -11.12 16.77 -0.10
C LYS A 262 -11.18 17.34 -1.53
N TRP A 263 -10.87 16.48 -2.52
CA TRP A 263 -11.00 16.78 -3.96
C TRP A 263 -12.43 17.09 -4.40
N VAL A 264 -13.43 16.59 -3.68
CA VAL A 264 -14.83 16.85 -3.96
C VAL A 264 -15.49 17.40 -2.69
N VAL A 265 -16.04 18.62 -2.79
CA VAL A 265 -16.79 19.29 -1.73
C VAL A 265 -18.12 19.75 -2.32
N ASP A 266 -19.24 19.37 -1.71
CA ASP A 266 -20.59 19.71 -2.18
C ASP A 266 -20.84 19.36 -3.66
N GLY A 267 -20.31 18.21 -4.10
CA GLY A 267 -20.44 17.71 -5.49
C GLY A 267 -19.63 18.49 -6.53
N LYS A 268 -18.68 19.32 -6.11
CA LYS A 268 -17.81 20.10 -6.99
C LYS A 268 -16.35 19.72 -6.78
N ILE A 269 -15.58 19.75 -7.86
CA ILE A 269 -14.12 19.62 -7.78
C ILE A 269 -13.57 20.77 -6.95
N ASN A 270 -12.78 20.43 -5.95
CA ASN A 270 -12.07 21.35 -5.09
C ASN A 270 -10.58 21.03 -5.17
N ILE A 271 -9.78 22.00 -5.57
CA ILE A 271 -8.31 21.85 -5.62
C ILE A 271 -7.74 22.56 -4.39
N ASP A 272 -7.15 21.79 -3.50
CA ASP A 272 -6.53 22.32 -2.29
C ASP A 272 -5.37 23.26 -2.61
N ASP A 273 -5.17 24.30 -1.78
CA ASP A 273 -4.09 25.27 -1.98
C ASP A 273 -2.71 24.61 -1.97
N ASN A 274 -2.53 23.54 -1.22
CA ASN A 274 -1.26 22.81 -1.18
C ASN A 274 -0.97 22.05 -2.51
N ILE A 275 -2.01 21.59 -3.18
CA ILE A 275 -1.87 21.03 -4.54
C ILE A 275 -1.48 22.13 -5.54
N MET A 276 -2.11 23.31 -5.44
CA MET A 276 -1.73 24.42 -6.31
C MET A 276 -0.30 24.90 -6.03
N LYS A 277 0.12 24.89 -4.76
CA LYS A 277 1.52 25.17 -4.42
C LYS A 277 2.48 24.17 -5.07
N TRP A 278 2.16 22.88 -5.06
CA TRP A 278 2.97 21.88 -5.79
C TRP A 278 3.06 22.19 -7.28
N VAL A 279 1.97 22.60 -7.92
CA VAL A 279 1.95 22.98 -9.34
C VAL A 279 2.88 24.19 -9.60
N ASP A 280 2.80 25.22 -8.77
CA ASP A 280 3.60 26.43 -8.90
C ASP A 280 5.09 26.16 -8.65
N ASP A 281 5.44 25.48 -7.56
CA ASP A 281 6.82 25.12 -7.21
C ASP A 281 7.44 24.21 -8.29
N SER A 282 6.67 23.21 -8.76
CA SER A 282 7.10 22.31 -9.85
C SER A 282 7.38 23.06 -11.13
N LYS A 283 6.51 24.02 -11.48
CA LYS A 283 6.70 24.85 -12.66
C LYS A 283 7.96 25.71 -12.56
N GLU A 284 8.19 26.32 -11.40
CA GLU A 284 9.40 27.14 -11.17
C GLU A 284 10.67 26.30 -11.30
N LEU A 285 10.72 25.12 -10.69
CA LEU A 285 11.87 24.22 -10.76
C LEU A 285 12.14 23.74 -12.21
N VAL A 286 11.09 23.41 -12.96
CA VAL A 286 11.21 23.01 -14.38
C VAL A 286 11.69 24.17 -15.25
N ASP A 287 11.07 25.34 -15.14
CA ASP A 287 11.43 26.52 -15.94
C ASP A 287 12.88 26.95 -15.65
N ALA A 288 13.33 26.78 -14.41
CA ALA A 288 14.71 27.01 -14.01
C ALA A 288 15.66 25.88 -14.43
N GLY A 289 15.17 24.70 -14.84
CA GLY A 289 15.99 23.53 -15.14
C GLY A 289 16.70 22.94 -13.92
N GLU A 290 16.06 23.01 -12.76
CA GLU A 290 16.58 22.57 -11.45
C GLU A 290 16.09 21.16 -11.10
N THR A 291 15.08 20.63 -11.78
CA THR A 291 14.52 19.29 -11.60
C THR A 291 14.37 18.58 -12.93
N GLY A 292 14.30 17.24 -12.89
CA GLY A 292 13.90 16.41 -14.04
C GLY A 292 12.39 16.42 -14.27
N THR A 293 11.99 15.91 -15.43
CA THR A 293 10.58 15.82 -15.86
C THR A 293 10.22 14.41 -16.33
N TYR A 294 11.00 13.42 -15.91
CA TYR A 294 10.74 12.04 -16.29
C TYR A 294 9.48 11.51 -15.62
N GLU A 295 8.79 10.62 -16.30
CA GLU A 295 7.66 9.92 -15.71
C GLU A 295 8.16 8.95 -14.62
N LEU A 296 7.47 8.92 -13.45
CA LEU A 296 7.78 7.97 -12.39
C LEU A 296 7.80 6.54 -12.93
N TRP A 297 8.74 5.74 -12.44
CA TRP A 297 8.95 4.33 -12.80
C TRP A 297 9.53 4.09 -14.21
N SER A 298 9.65 5.12 -15.05
CA SER A 298 10.30 4.99 -16.36
C SER A 298 11.79 4.66 -16.22
N ASP A 299 12.37 4.09 -17.29
CA ASP A 299 13.80 3.81 -17.33
C ASP A 299 14.64 5.11 -17.22
N ASP A 300 14.13 6.22 -17.73
CA ASP A 300 14.80 7.52 -17.63
C ASP A 300 14.81 8.04 -16.20
N TRP A 301 13.70 7.89 -15.45
CA TRP A 301 13.63 8.22 -14.03
C TRP A 301 14.61 7.37 -13.21
N LYS A 302 14.72 6.07 -13.50
CA LYS A 302 15.60 5.12 -12.84
C LYS A 302 17.09 5.39 -13.09
N LYS A 303 17.47 6.11 -14.14
CA LYS A 303 18.87 6.51 -14.38
C LYS A 303 19.47 7.28 -13.20
N GLY A 304 18.67 8.02 -12.45
CA GLY A 304 19.10 8.74 -11.28
C GLY A 304 19.54 7.86 -10.10
N PHE A 305 19.29 6.55 -10.16
CA PHE A 305 19.81 5.60 -9.16
C PHE A 305 21.29 5.23 -9.41
N TYR A 306 21.87 5.74 -10.49
CA TYR A 306 23.26 5.55 -10.86
C TYR A 306 24.00 6.90 -10.90
N PRO A 307 25.32 6.92 -10.66
CA PRO A 307 26.09 8.17 -10.58
C PRO A 307 25.95 9.09 -11.79
N GLU A 308 25.86 8.51 -12.99
CA GLU A 308 25.72 9.25 -14.25
C GLU A 308 24.38 9.98 -14.42
N GLY A 309 23.37 9.60 -13.64
CA GLY A 309 22.06 10.26 -13.66
C GLY A 309 22.06 11.63 -13.00
N ASN A 310 23.07 11.94 -12.16
CA ASN A 310 23.24 13.23 -11.51
C ASN A 310 21.98 13.75 -10.80
N VAL A 311 21.26 12.89 -10.10
CA VAL A 311 20.09 13.25 -9.28
C VAL A 311 20.53 13.35 -7.82
N PHE A 312 20.07 14.42 -7.15
CA PHE A 312 20.39 14.64 -5.74
C PHE A 312 19.52 13.82 -4.81
N CYS A 313 18.18 13.86 -4.97
CA CYS A 313 17.30 13.18 -4.02
C CYS A 313 16.04 12.56 -4.64
N TYR A 314 15.45 11.67 -3.86
CA TYR A 314 14.17 11.03 -4.09
C TYR A 314 13.35 11.08 -2.80
N PHE A 315 12.03 11.07 -2.93
CA PHE A 315 11.10 10.96 -1.81
C PHE A 315 10.43 9.60 -1.82
N GLY A 316 10.41 8.90 -0.69
CA GLY A 316 9.75 7.61 -0.59
C GLY A 316 9.95 6.91 0.75
N PRO A 317 9.23 5.83 0.99
CA PRO A 317 9.40 4.97 2.15
C PRO A 317 10.53 3.95 1.96
N ALA A 318 10.74 3.11 2.98
CA ALA A 318 11.79 2.10 2.98
C ALA A 318 11.74 1.16 1.77
N TRP A 319 10.54 0.74 1.36
CA TRP A 319 10.37 -0.14 0.20
C TRP A 319 10.91 0.47 -1.11
N LEU A 320 10.97 1.80 -1.26
CA LEU A 320 11.52 2.42 -2.47
C LEU A 320 12.99 2.03 -2.68
N VAL A 321 13.78 1.98 -1.60
CA VAL A 321 15.18 1.56 -1.66
C VAL A 321 15.28 0.09 -2.08
N ASN A 322 14.47 -0.77 -1.48
CA ASN A 322 14.56 -2.21 -1.67
C ASN A 322 14.06 -2.68 -3.04
N PHE A 323 12.96 -2.08 -3.53
CA PHE A 323 12.31 -2.51 -4.78
C PHE A 323 12.70 -1.70 -6.02
N SER A 324 13.17 -0.46 -5.86
CA SER A 324 13.29 0.45 -6.99
C SER A 324 14.68 1.05 -7.16
N MET A 325 15.38 1.41 -6.06
CA MET A 325 16.62 2.18 -6.14
C MET A 325 17.86 1.32 -6.44
N ALA A 326 17.67 0.09 -6.89
CA ALA A 326 18.72 -0.84 -7.31
C ALA A 326 19.84 -1.03 -6.26
N ALA A 327 19.49 -0.99 -4.97
CA ALA A 327 20.47 -1.02 -3.87
C ALA A 327 21.32 -2.28 -3.81
N ASP A 328 20.90 -3.37 -4.42
CA ASP A 328 21.61 -4.63 -4.58
C ASP A 328 22.41 -4.76 -5.90
N THR A 329 22.34 -3.74 -6.78
CA THR A 329 22.93 -3.77 -8.13
C THR A 329 24.28 -3.07 -8.12
N GLU A 330 25.35 -3.79 -8.48
CA GLU A 330 26.71 -3.25 -8.60
C GLU A 330 26.74 -2.05 -9.57
N GLY A 331 27.36 -0.96 -9.12
CA GLY A 331 27.47 0.29 -9.88
C GLY A 331 26.35 1.31 -9.57
N SER A 332 25.28 0.91 -8.89
CA SER A 332 24.29 1.87 -8.39
C SER A 332 24.82 2.67 -7.21
N ILE A 333 24.20 3.83 -6.95
CA ILE A 333 24.50 4.67 -5.78
C ILE A 333 24.24 3.88 -4.49
N GLY A 334 23.16 3.10 -4.44
CA GLY A 334 22.74 2.35 -3.26
C GLY A 334 23.64 1.17 -2.88
N TYR A 335 24.35 0.58 -3.85
CA TYR A 335 25.08 -0.68 -3.67
C TYR A 335 26.11 -0.68 -2.52
N ASN A 336 26.75 0.46 -2.28
CA ASN A 336 27.71 0.66 -1.21
C ASN A 336 27.22 1.66 -0.13
N GLY A 337 25.91 1.82 0.01
CA GLY A 337 25.33 2.77 0.99
C GLY A 337 25.48 4.23 0.59
N GLY A 338 25.48 4.53 -0.69
CA GLY A 338 25.62 5.89 -1.23
C GLY A 338 24.38 6.78 -1.05
N TRP A 339 23.26 6.21 -0.59
CA TRP A 339 22.09 6.98 -0.17
C TRP A 339 22.14 7.29 1.33
N GLY A 340 21.88 8.54 1.69
CA GLY A 340 21.51 8.95 3.04
C GLY A 340 20.01 9.22 3.11
N ALA A 341 19.47 9.30 4.32
CA ALA A 341 18.06 9.63 4.52
C ALA A 341 17.90 10.75 5.56
N THR A 342 16.92 11.62 5.35
CA THR A 342 16.54 12.69 6.28
C THR A 342 15.04 12.96 6.16
N GLU A 343 14.46 13.70 7.10
CA GLU A 343 13.00 13.97 7.16
C GLU A 343 12.49 14.69 5.89
N GLY A 344 13.31 15.57 5.30
CA GLY A 344 12.89 16.43 4.20
C GLY A 344 12.02 17.61 4.66
N PRO A 345 11.31 18.26 3.73
CA PRO A 345 10.60 19.52 4.03
C PRO A 345 9.30 19.31 4.83
N GLN A 346 8.69 18.12 4.76
CA GLN A 346 7.40 17.83 5.38
C GLN A 346 7.17 16.32 5.48
N GLY A 347 6.51 15.86 6.55
CA GLY A 347 6.15 14.46 6.72
C GLY A 347 5.09 14.00 5.72
N PHE A 348 5.18 12.75 5.30
CA PHE A 348 4.22 12.11 4.40
C PHE A 348 4.28 10.58 4.54
N PHE A 349 3.35 9.88 3.91
CA PHE A 349 3.44 8.45 3.66
C PHE A 349 3.16 8.15 2.18
N TRP A 350 3.62 7.01 1.70
CA TRP A 350 3.37 6.60 0.33
C TRP A 350 3.21 5.10 0.20
N GLY A 351 2.11 4.68 -0.43
CA GLY A 351 1.79 3.29 -0.64
C GLY A 351 1.40 2.57 0.65
N GLY A 352 1.72 1.31 0.71
CA GLY A 352 1.33 0.37 1.75
C GLY A 352 0.25 -0.59 1.27
N THR A 353 0.22 -1.74 1.90
CA THR A 353 -0.68 -2.84 1.58
C THR A 353 -1.58 -3.12 2.77
N TRP A 354 -2.89 -3.16 2.54
CA TRP A 354 -3.88 -3.51 3.55
C TRP A 354 -4.52 -4.84 3.25
N ILE A 355 -4.66 -5.66 4.28
CA ILE A 355 -5.36 -6.93 4.28
C ILE A 355 -6.83 -6.64 4.58
N CYS A 356 -7.71 -6.93 3.63
CA CYS A 356 -9.15 -6.82 3.75
C CYS A 356 -9.80 -8.20 3.75
N ALA A 357 -10.72 -8.44 4.69
CA ALA A 357 -11.56 -9.63 4.68
C ALA A 357 -12.75 -9.43 3.74
N ALA A 358 -12.99 -10.40 2.87
CA ALA A 358 -14.15 -10.35 1.98
C ALA A 358 -15.44 -10.70 2.73
N ASN A 359 -16.49 -9.91 2.51
CA ASN A 359 -17.79 -10.22 3.09
C ASN A 359 -18.32 -11.55 2.51
N GLY A 360 -18.74 -12.45 3.40
CA GLY A 360 -19.18 -13.79 3.03
C GLY A 360 -18.07 -14.83 2.93
N THR A 361 -16.85 -14.52 3.41
CA THR A 361 -15.81 -15.53 3.64
C THR A 361 -16.34 -16.65 4.54
N ASP A 362 -15.97 -17.87 4.25
CA ASP A 362 -16.26 -19.06 5.07
C ASP A 362 -15.07 -19.48 5.94
N ASN A 363 -14.00 -18.66 5.98
CA ASN A 363 -12.78 -18.85 6.76
C ASN A 363 -12.53 -17.74 7.80
N GLN A 364 -13.60 -17.22 8.44
CA GLN A 364 -13.51 -16.02 9.28
C GLN A 364 -12.47 -16.12 10.42
N SER A 365 -12.39 -17.28 11.10
CA SER A 365 -11.42 -17.47 12.18
C SER A 365 -9.97 -17.43 11.67
N LEU A 366 -9.71 -18.07 10.54
CA LEU A 366 -8.37 -18.09 9.94
C LEU A 366 -8.00 -16.72 9.36
N VAL A 367 -8.94 -16.02 8.71
CA VAL A 367 -8.76 -14.65 8.23
C VAL A 367 -8.42 -13.71 9.38
N LYS A 368 -9.17 -13.78 10.50
CA LYS A 368 -8.87 -13.02 11.72
C LYS A 368 -7.47 -13.30 12.23
N ASP A 369 -7.10 -14.58 12.35
CA ASP A 369 -5.78 -14.98 12.88
C ASP A 369 -4.66 -14.45 11.98
N ILE A 370 -4.76 -14.61 10.65
CA ILE A 370 -3.79 -14.06 9.70
C ILE A 370 -3.67 -12.54 9.86
N MET A 371 -4.81 -11.82 9.91
CA MET A 371 -4.79 -10.37 10.07
C MET A 371 -4.09 -9.96 11.36
N LEU A 372 -4.41 -10.58 12.50
CA LEU A 372 -3.77 -10.25 13.79
C LEU A 372 -2.29 -10.65 13.83
N GLN A 373 -1.95 -11.87 13.41
CA GLN A 373 -0.55 -12.31 13.41
C GLN A 373 0.34 -11.41 12.55
N MET A 374 -0.11 -11.08 11.36
CA MET A 374 0.68 -10.30 10.42
C MET A 374 0.72 -8.80 10.74
N THR A 375 -0.24 -8.27 11.53
CA THR A 375 -0.35 -6.81 11.72
C THR A 375 -0.25 -6.34 13.17
N THR A 376 -0.23 -7.25 14.15
CA THR A 376 -0.18 -6.87 15.58
C THR A 376 0.79 -7.70 16.43
N ASN A 377 1.29 -8.84 15.94
CA ASN A 377 2.21 -9.68 16.69
C ASN A 377 3.62 -9.05 16.69
N ASP A 378 4.11 -8.67 17.87
CA ASP A 378 5.39 -7.97 18.03
C ASP A 378 6.59 -8.80 17.52
N ASP A 379 6.59 -10.12 17.71
CA ASP A 379 7.69 -10.98 17.25
C ASP A 379 7.70 -11.09 15.72
N VAL A 380 6.53 -11.23 15.09
CA VAL A 380 6.37 -11.21 13.63
C VAL A 380 6.83 -9.87 13.07
N MET A 381 6.42 -8.76 13.69
CA MET A 381 6.83 -7.42 13.27
C MET A 381 8.34 -7.20 13.35
N LYS A 382 8.99 -7.68 14.43
CA LYS A 382 10.46 -7.62 14.57
C LYS A 382 11.15 -8.45 13.49
N ASP A 383 10.64 -9.64 13.22
CA ASP A 383 11.19 -10.53 12.20
C ASP A 383 11.08 -9.93 10.78
N ILE A 384 9.97 -9.24 10.47
CA ILE A 384 9.81 -8.48 9.21
C ILE A 384 10.84 -7.35 9.11
N ILE A 385 11.05 -6.57 10.19
CA ILE A 385 12.10 -5.54 10.19
C ILE A 385 13.48 -6.14 9.91
N GLU A 386 13.82 -7.23 10.59
CA GLU A 386 15.17 -7.82 10.54
C GLU A 386 15.48 -8.51 9.20
N LYS A 387 14.48 -9.10 8.56
CA LYS A 387 14.67 -9.89 7.35
C LYS A 387 14.37 -9.12 6.06
N ASP A 388 13.42 -8.21 6.13
CA ASP A 388 12.89 -7.52 4.94
C ASP A 388 13.23 -6.03 4.91
N ASP A 389 13.87 -5.49 5.96
CA ASP A 389 14.17 -4.05 6.09
C ASP A 389 12.92 -3.15 5.91
N ASP A 390 11.73 -3.66 6.29
CA ASP A 390 10.47 -2.93 6.15
C ASP A 390 10.13 -2.10 7.41
N PHE A 391 9.37 -1.03 7.24
CA PHE A 391 8.87 -0.22 8.35
C PHE A 391 7.48 -0.72 8.75
N VAL A 392 7.41 -1.41 9.89
CA VAL A 392 6.17 -2.04 10.35
C VAL A 392 5.21 -1.07 11.02
N ASN A 393 3.92 -1.42 10.99
CA ASN A 393 2.82 -0.65 11.57
C ASN A 393 2.63 -0.96 13.07
N ASN A 394 3.71 -0.81 13.87
CA ASN A 394 3.69 -1.04 15.30
C ASN A 394 4.65 -0.05 16.00
N GLN A 395 4.09 0.94 16.70
CA GLN A 395 4.82 2.03 17.33
C GLN A 395 5.82 1.56 18.38
N ASP A 396 5.45 0.53 19.18
CA ASP A 396 6.30 0.02 20.24
C ASP A 396 7.50 -0.74 19.67
N VAL A 397 7.27 -1.58 18.67
CA VAL A 397 8.34 -2.33 17.99
C VAL A 397 9.31 -1.38 17.28
N ILE A 398 8.79 -0.37 16.57
CA ILE A 398 9.63 0.63 15.92
C ILE A 398 10.48 1.39 16.95
N ALA A 399 9.89 1.80 18.08
CA ALA A 399 10.63 2.50 19.13
C ALA A 399 11.74 1.61 19.74
N GLU A 400 11.43 0.34 20.06
CA GLU A 400 12.40 -0.62 20.57
C GLU A 400 13.56 -0.87 19.60
N MET A 401 13.24 -1.07 18.31
CA MET A 401 14.25 -1.35 17.29
C MET A 401 15.12 -0.12 16.97
N ALA A 402 14.56 1.09 17.03
CA ALA A 402 15.31 2.33 16.83
C ALA A 402 16.36 2.56 17.92
N ASP A 403 16.09 2.16 19.16
CA ASP A 403 17.00 2.30 20.29
C ASP A 403 18.09 1.20 20.32
N SER A 404 17.89 0.10 19.60
CA SER A 404 18.83 -1.01 19.60
C SER A 404 20.10 -0.66 18.79
N SER A 405 21.27 -0.77 19.44
CA SER A 405 22.58 -0.50 18.79
C SER A 405 22.98 -1.52 17.73
N SER A 406 22.23 -2.61 17.60
CA SER A 406 22.47 -3.75 16.71
C SER A 406 21.55 -3.78 15.48
N SER A 407 20.61 -2.85 15.37
CA SER A 407 19.67 -2.83 14.23
C SER A 407 20.39 -2.45 12.93
N PRO A 408 20.25 -3.23 11.84
CA PRO A 408 20.68 -2.83 10.51
C PRO A 408 19.95 -1.59 9.98
N MET A 409 18.86 -1.18 10.64
CA MET A 409 18.00 -0.08 10.26
C MET A 409 18.65 1.30 10.48
N THR A 410 19.62 1.65 9.67
CA THR A 410 20.06 3.06 9.54
C THR A 410 18.89 3.96 9.12
N LEU A 411 17.94 3.40 8.39
CA LEU A 411 16.74 4.09 7.90
C LEU A 411 15.70 4.30 9.00
N ALA A 412 15.38 3.28 9.80
CA ALA A 412 14.41 3.43 10.89
C ALA A 412 14.86 4.39 11.98
N ARG A 413 16.17 4.51 12.23
CA ARG A 413 16.72 5.55 13.12
C ARG A 413 16.45 6.97 12.64
N SER A 414 16.46 7.18 11.31
CA SER A 414 16.10 8.45 10.72
C SER A 414 14.59 8.73 10.78
N LEU A 415 13.77 7.66 10.80
CA LEU A 415 12.30 7.73 10.79
C LEU A 415 11.68 7.74 12.20
N ALA A 416 12.37 7.20 13.21
CA ALA A 416 11.88 7.09 14.60
C ALA A 416 12.07 8.37 15.43
N SER A 417 12.53 9.47 14.86
CA SER A 417 12.57 10.74 15.58
C SER A 417 11.13 11.22 15.87
N PRO A 418 10.74 11.40 17.15
CA PRO A 418 9.35 11.69 17.54
C PRO A 418 9.06 13.19 17.31
N THR A 419 9.01 13.62 16.06
CA THR A 419 8.60 14.98 15.76
C THR A 419 7.42 15.01 14.81
N ARG A 420 6.26 15.02 15.45
CA ARG A 420 5.02 15.66 15.01
C ARG A 420 4.23 14.94 13.90
N ALA A 421 3.31 14.09 14.31
CA ALA A 421 2.00 14.00 13.68
C ALA A 421 1.16 15.20 14.11
#